data_4965464ff4520f956bf7cc06dc8978c0
#
_entry.id   4965464ff4520f956bf7cc06dc8978c0
#
_cell.length_a   1.000
_cell.length_b   1.000
_cell.length_c   1.000
_cell.angle_alpha   90.00
_cell.angle_beta   90.00
_cell.angle_gamma   90.00
#
_symmetry.space_group_name_H-M   'P 1'
#
loop_
_entity.id
_entity.type
_entity.pdbx_description
1 polymer ?
#
loop_
_entity_poly.entity_id
_entity_poly.type
_entity_poly.pdbx_seq_one_letter_code
_entity_poly.pdbx_strand_id
1 'polypeptide(L)'
;CEKYGPPKVIQTDNEPCFTSFTFHLGLYLLGVTHETTELASPWQNGRIERFFRTFKEAAKQIQIPRSEMTAALDTFRCFYNNVRTHSSLAGKTPAESWSGKRHNFAGKGCWVEEWDGVLKGIYLPPKTP
;
A
#
# COMPACT_ATOMS: atom_id res chain seq x y z
N CYS A 1 9.21 -0.39 10.24
CA CYS A 1 10.03 -1.59 10.51
C CYS A 1 9.58 -2.40 11.74
N GLU A 2 8.88 -1.81 12.72
CA GLU A 2 8.48 -2.50 13.96
C GLU A 2 7.65 -3.77 13.73
N LYS A 3 6.74 -3.76 12.76
CA LYS A 3 5.82 -4.89 12.54
C LYS A 3 6.39 -6.00 11.66
N TYR A 4 7.25 -5.67 10.68
CA TYR A 4 7.71 -6.60 9.65
C TYR A 4 9.24 -6.67 9.51
N GLY A 5 9.98 -5.94 10.36
CA GLY A 5 11.42 -5.78 10.23
C GLY A 5 11.84 -4.84 9.09
N PRO A 6 13.13 -4.66 8.87
CA PRO A 6 13.63 -3.88 7.75
C PRO A 6 13.33 -4.60 6.42
N PRO A 7 13.01 -3.88 5.34
CA PRO A 7 12.84 -4.46 4.02
C PRO A 7 14.18 -5.01 3.52
N LYS A 8 14.14 -6.03 2.68
CA LYS A 8 15.36 -6.54 2.02
C LYS A 8 15.84 -5.61 0.92
N VAL A 9 14.90 -4.98 0.22
CA VAL A 9 15.16 -4.09 -0.92
C VAL A 9 14.29 -2.84 -0.78
N ILE A 10 14.88 -1.69 -1.06
CA ILE A 10 14.16 -0.42 -1.24
C ILE A 10 14.40 0.05 -2.66
N GLN A 11 13.31 0.32 -3.37
CA GLN A 11 13.35 0.93 -4.70
C GLN A 11 12.97 2.41 -4.58
N THR A 12 13.77 3.29 -5.16
CA THR A 12 13.51 4.73 -5.22
C THR A 12 13.68 5.25 -6.65
N ASP A 13 13.25 6.47 -6.90
CA ASP A 13 13.66 7.22 -8.07
C ASP A 13 15.09 7.77 -7.89
N ASN A 14 15.57 8.50 -8.91
CA ASN A 14 16.93 9.04 -8.95
C ASN A 14 17.04 10.45 -8.35
N GLU A 15 16.17 10.81 -7.40
CA GLU A 15 16.29 12.10 -6.72
C GLU A 15 17.61 12.19 -5.93
N PRO A 16 18.23 13.39 -5.86
CA PRO A 16 19.53 13.58 -5.18
C PRO A 16 19.55 13.14 -3.72
N CYS A 17 18.43 13.19 -3.02
CA CYS A 17 18.33 12.72 -1.64
C CYS A 17 18.57 11.20 -1.52
N PHE A 18 18.11 10.42 -2.50
CA PHE A 18 18.26 8.96 -2.53
C PHE A 18 19.61 8.49 -3.13
N THR A 19 20.31 9.36 -3.84
CA THR A 19 21.65 9.07 -4.37
C THR A 19 22.77 9.60 -3.48
N SER A 20 22.43 10.19 -2.33
CA SER A 20 23.41 10.74 -1.39
C SER A 20 24.20 9.64 -0.68
N PHE A 21 25.47 9.95 -0.37
CA PHE A 21 26.33 9.04 0.40
C PHE A 21 25.71 8.65 1.75
N THR A 22 25.11 9.61 2.47
CA THR A 22 24.48 9.38 3.77
C THR A 22 23.33 8.38 3.68
N PHE A 23 22.51 8.47 2.63
CA PHE A 23 21.42 7.55 2.38
C PHE A 23 21.94 6.12 2.12
N HIS A 24 22.93 5.97 1.24
CA HIS A 24 23.52 4.67 0.96
C HIS A 24 24.21 4.06 2.19
N LEU A 25 24.93 4.87 2.97
CA LEU A 25 25.56 4.40 4.21
C LEU A 25 24.49 3.90 5.20
N GLY A 26 23.39 4.63 5.37
CA GLY A 26 22.27 4.22 6.24
C GLY A 26 21.68 2.88 5.82
N LEU A 27 21.42 2.67 4.53
CA LEU A 27 20.91 1.41 4.02
C LEU A 27 21.90 0.25 4.18
N TYR A 28 23.19 0.51 3.94
CA TYR A 28 24.25 -0.47 4.12
C TYR A 28 24.32 -0.97 5.58
N LEU A 29 24.26 -0.06 6.55
CA LEU A 29 24.24 -0.41 7.98
C LEU A 29 23.00 -1.20 8.39
N LEU A 30 21.87 -1.02 7.70
CA LEU A 30 20.62 -1.76 7.92
C LEU A 30 20.56 -3.08 7.14
N GLY A 31 21.56 -3.39 6.32
CA GLY A 31 21.56 -4.58 5.46
C GLY A 31 20.48 -4.54 4.38
N VAL A 32 20.10 -3.34 3.91
CA VAL A 32 19.04 -3.12 2.93
C VAL A 32 19.66 -2.85 1.56
N THR A 33 19.25 -3.60 0.55
CA THR A 33 19.67 -3.35 -0.83
C THR A 33 18.91 -2.16 -1.41
N HIS A 34 19.61 -1.26 -2.07
CA HIS A 34 19.02 -0.12 -2.78
C HIS A 34 18.96 -0.40 -4.28
N GLU A 35 17.79 -0.25 -4.85
CA GLU A 35 17.55 -0.27 -6.29
C GLU A 35 16.99 1.08 -6.72
N THR A 36 17.52 1.63 -7.80
CA THR A 36 16.98 2.84 -8.42
C THR A 36 16.16 2.47 -9.65
N THR A 37 15.10 3.24 -9.89
CA THR A 37 14.35 3.13 -11.16
C THR A 37 15.23 3.63 -12.30
N GLU A 38 15.07 3.04 -13.48
CA GLU A 38 15.71 3.56 -14.68
C GLU A 38 15.25 5.00 -14.96
N LEU A 39 16.15 5.81 -15.51
CA LEU A 39 15.84 7.18 -15.94
C LEU A 39 14.66 7.15 -16.92
N ALA A 40 13.65 8.01 -16.68
CA ALA A 40 12.45 8.14 -17.49
C ALA A 40 11.57 6.86 -17.55
N SER A 41 11.58 6.04 -16.49
CA SER A 41 10.79 4.80 -16.41
C SER A 41 9.68 4.88 -15.35
N PRO A 42 8.67 5.76 -15.51
CA PRO A 42 7.62 6.00 -14.51
C PRO A 42 6.78 4.75 -14.22
N TRP A 43 6.70 3.79 -15.15
CA TRP A 43 5.95 2.55 -14.93
C TRP A 43 6.54 1.67 -13.82
N GLN A 44 7.82 1.83 -13.48
CA GLN A 44 8.46 1.08 -12.38
C GLN A 44 7.89 1.50 -11.01
N ASN A 45 7.46 2.75 -10.88
CA ASN A 45 6.80 3.30 -9.69
C ASN A 45 5.26 3.22 -9.74
N GLY A 46 4.70 2.64 -10.80
CA GLY A 46 3.26 2.66 -11.08
C GLY A 46 2.36 2.08 -9.97
N ARG A 47 2.89 1.23 -9.09
CA ARG A 47 2.11 0.68 -7.96
C ARG A 47 1.88 1.73 -6.88
N ILE A 48 2.92 2.45 -6.51
CA ILE A 48 2.82 3.51 -5.48
C ILE A 48 2.06 4.72 -6.02
N GLU A 49 2.28 5.08 -7.28
CA GLU A 49 1.53 6.13 -7.94
C GLU A 49 0.03 5.81 -7.99
N ARG A 50 -0.35 4.58 -8.31
CA ARG A 50 -1.74 4.12 -8.30
C ARG A 50 -2.36 4.20 -6.92
N PHE A 51 -1.62 3.81 -5.87
CA PHE A 51 -2.08 3.93 -4.49
C PHE A 51 -2.39 5.38 -4.16
N PHE A 52 -1.44 6.29 -4.36
CA PHE A 52 -1.64 7.71 -4.06
C PHE A 52 -2.69 8.37 -4.94
N ARG A 53 -2.80 8.00 -6.20
CA ARG A 53 -3.87 8.50 -7.07
C ARG A 53 -5.23 8.09 -6.52
N THR A 54 -5.43 6.82 -6.20
CA THR A 54 -6.69 6.33 -5.65
C THR A 54 -7.01 6.99 -4.30
N PHE A 55 -6.00 7.17 -3.46
CA PHE A 55 -6.16 7.90 -2.19
C PHE A 55 -6.62 9.34 -2.43
N LYS A 56 -5.94 10.07 -3.31
CA LYS A 56 -6.29 11.47 -3.63
C LYS A 56 -7.69 11.59 -4.22
N GLU A 57 -8.10 10.68 -5.09
CA GLU A 57 -9.43 10.64 -5.68
C GLU A 57 -10.53 10.41 -4.61
N ALA A 58 -10.30 9.50 -3.67
CA ALA A 58 -11.21 9.27 -2.56
C ALA A 58 -11.22 10.45 -1.58
N ALA A 59 -10.06 10.97 -1.20
CA ALA A 59 -9.92 12.07 -0.25
C ALA A 59 -10.51 13.40 -0.74
N LYS A 60 -10.62 13.60 -2.05
CA LYS A 60 -11.29 14.78 -2.63
C LYS A 60 -12.80 14.78 -2.37
N GLN A 61 -13.42 13.64 -2.11
CA GLN A 61 -14.86 13.52 -1.87
C GLN A 61 -15.22 13.86 -0.43
N ILE A 62 -14.24 13.81 0.47
CA ILE A 62 -14.37 14.18 1.87
C ILE A 62 -13.30 15.22 2.20
N GLN A 63 -13.65 16.20 3.02
CA GLN A 63 -12.70 17.20 3.47
C GLN A 63 -11.95 16.67 4.71
N ILE A 64 -10.80 16.04 4.50
CA ILE A 64 -9.99 15.52 5.60
C ILE A 64 -9.17 16.66 6.22
N PRO A 65 -9.37 17.00 7.51
CA PRO A 65 -8.53 17.94 8.21
C PRO A 65 -7.08 17.46 8.26
N ARG A 66 -6.13 18.39 8.20
CA ARG A 66 -4.70 18.04 8.25
C ARG A 66 -4.32 17.25 9.52
N SER A 67 -4.96 17.57 10.64
CA SER A 67 -4.78 16.85 11.92
C SER A 67 -5.19 15.38 11.86
N GLU A 68 -6.13 15.02 10.98
CA GLU A 68 -6.67 13.66 10.84
C GLU A 68 -6.05 12.89 9.66
N MET A 69 -5.12 13.50 8.93
CA MET A 69 -4.54 12.91 7.73
C MET A 69 -3.89 11.55 7.99
N THR A 70 -3.20 11.38 9.12
CA THR A 70 -2.56 10.10 9.47
C THR A 70 -3.59 8.99 9.70
N ALA A 71 -4.65 9.28 10.45
CA ALA A 71 -5.74 8.34 10.69
C ALA A 71 -6.47 7.98 9.39
N ALA A 72 -6.71 8.99 8.54
CA ALA A 72 -7.31 8.78 7.23
C ALA A 72 -6.46 7.89 6.31
N LEU A 73 -5.14 8.09 6.29
CA LEU A 73 -4.21 7.24 5.55
C LEU A 73 -4.22 5.80 6.07
N ASP A 74 -4.31 5.59 7.38
CA ASP A 74 -4.37 4.25 7.96
C ASP A 74 -5.69 3.54 7.61
N THR A 75 -6.82 4.24 7.68
CA THR A 75 -8.12 3.73 7.26
C THR A 75 -8.09 3.35 5.77
N PHE A 76 -7.61 4.26 4.93
CA PHE A 76 -7.50 3.99 3.50
C PHE A 76 -6.56 2.83 3.20
N ARG A 77 -5.42 2.74 3.87
CA ARG A 77 -4.47 1.62 3.72
C ARG A 77 -5.10 0.30 4.09
N CYS A 78 -5.88 0.26 5.17
CA CYS A 78 -6.62 -0.94 5.59
C CYS A 78 -7.61 -1.36 4.51
N PHE A 79 -8.44 -0.44 4.03
CA PHE A 79 -9.40 -0.67 2.94
C PHE A 79 -8.69 -1.15 1.66
N TYR A 80 -7.67 -0.43 1.21
CA TYR A 80 -6.95 -0.71 -0.03
C TYR A 80 -6.30 -2.10 -0.04
N ASN A 81 -5.74 -2.51 1.10
CA ASN A 81 -5.02 -3.78 1.19
C ASN A 81 -5.93 -4.98 1.46
N ASN A 82 -7.06 -4.80 2.15
CA ASN A 82 -7.85 -5.94 2.64
C ASN A 82 -9.24 -6.04 2.02
N VAL A 83 -9.77 -4.96 1.46
CA VAL A 83 -11.15 -4.91 0.93
C VAL A 83 -11.15 -4.73 -0.58
N ARG A 84 -10.33 -3.78 -1.07
CA ARG A 84 -10.28 -3.45 -2.49
C ARG A 84 -9.59 -4.53 -3.30
N THR A 85 -10.31 -5.09 -4.26
CA THR A 85 -9.74 -6.02 -5.24
C THR A 85 -9.07 -5.29 -6.39
N HIS A 86 -8.05 -5.90 -7.00
CA HIS A 86 -7.27 -5.32 -8.08
C HIS A 86 -7.24 -6.24 -9.29
N SER A 87 -7.58 -5.72 -10.46
CA SER A 87 -7.53 -6.47 -11.73
C SER A 87 -6.12 -6.98 -12.04
N SER A 88 -5.09 -6.18 -11.76
CA SER A 88 -3.68 -6.57 -11.93
C SER A 88 -3.22 -7.70 -11.00
N LEU A 89 -4.00 -8.02 -9.96
CA LEU A 89 -3.79 -9.13 -9.05
C LEU A 89 -4.80 -10.27 -9.29
N ALA A 90 -5.38 -10.33 -10.48
CA ALA A 90 -6.41 -11.32 -10.83
C ALA A 90 -7.61 -11.31 -9.86
N GLY A 91 -8.07 -10.10 -9.51
CA GLY A 91 -9.21 -9.90 -8.61
C GLY A 91 -8.92 -10.13 -7.13
N LYS A 92 -7.65 -10.32 -6.76
CA LYS A 92 -7.25 -10.44 -5.35
C LYS A 92 -7.01 -9.08 -4.73
N THR A 93 -7.07 -9.03 -3.41
CA THR A 93 -6.56 -7.90 -2.64
C THR A 93 -5.03 -7.97 -2.52
N PRO A 94 -4.33 -6.85 -2.25
CA PRO A 94 -2.90 -6.88 -1.97
C PRO A 94 -2.52 -7.82 -0.81
N ALA A 95 -3.33 -7.89 0.25
CA ALA A 95 -3.08 -8.78 1.38
C ALA A 95 -3.17 -10.26 1.01
N GLU A 96 -4.13 -10.66 0.16
CA GLU A 96 -4.20 -12.02 -0.38
C GLU A 96 -2.99 -12.36 -1.23
N SER A 97 -2.58 -11.42 -2.09
CA SER A 97 -1.42 -11.61 -2.97
C SER A 97 -0.12 -11.74 -2.17
N TRP A 98 0.01 -10.95 -1.09
CA TRP A 98 1.18 -10.97 -0.22
C TRP A 98 1.27 -12.24 0.63
N SER A 99 0.16 -12.64 1.25
CA SER A 99 0.13 -13.81 2.15
C SER A 99 0.06 -15.15 1.43
N GLY A 100 -0.28 -15.15 0.13
CA GLY A 100 -0.62 -16.36 -0.63
C GLY A 100 -1.94 -17.01 -0.21
N LYS A 101 -2.63 -16.46 0.80
CA LYS A 101 -3.90 -16.98 1.31
C LYS A 101 -5.06 -16.28 0.59
N ARG A 102 -5.99 -17.07 0.06
CA ARG A 102 -7.24 -16.52 -0.50
C ARG A 102 -8.25 -16.25 0.62
N HIS A 103 -9.10 -15.29 0.39
CA HIS A 103 -10.27 -15.05 1.25
C HIS A 103 -11.21 -16.25 1.28
N ASN A 104 -11.89 -16.42 2.39
CA ASN A 104 -12.91 -17.44 2.54
C ASN A 104 -14.25 -16.92 1.99
N PHE A 105 -14.53 -17.18 0.72
CA PHE A 105 -15.80 -16.79 0.09
C PHE A 105 -17.02 -17.52 0.67
N ALA A 106 -16.82 -18.64 1.38
CA ALA A 106 -17.87 -19.34 2.11
C ALA A 106 -18.04 -18.83 3.54
N GLY A 107 -17.15 -17.97 4.01
CA GLY A 107 -17.21 -17.34 5.33
C GLY A 107 -18.17 -16.15 5.35
N LYS A 108 -18.55 -15.73 6.56
CA LYS A 108 -19.33 -14.50 6.74
C LYS A 108 -18.44 -13.29 6.43
N GLY A 109 -18.74 -12.60 5.34
CA GLY A 109 -18.14 -11.30 5.03
C GLY A 109 -18.70 -10.21 5.95
N CYS A 110 -17.87 -9.22 6.26
CA CYS A 110 -18.29 -8.02 6.96
C CYS A 110 -18.38 -6.87 5.95
N TRP A 111 -19.52 -6.17 5.96
CA TRP A 111 -19.63 -4.92 5.22
C TRP A 111 -18.70 -3.87 5.86
N VAL A 112 -17.90 -3.25 5.06
CA VAL A 112 -17.01 -2.15 5.46
C VAL A 112 -17.50 -0.90 4.74
N GLU A 113 -17.78 0.14 5.51
CA GLU A 113 -18.18 1.44 5.01
C GLU A 113 -17.49 2.52 5.83
N GLU A 114 -16.64 3.28 5.17
CA GLU A 114 -15.83 4.34 5.77
C GLU A 114 -15.93 5.60 4.90
N TRP A 115 -15.66 6.75 5.48
CA TRP A 115 -15.65 8.03 4.79
C TRP A 115 -17.00 8.33 4.11
N ASP A 116 -18.08 8.25 4.89
CA ASP A 116 -19.45 8.51 4.41
C ASP A 116 -19.80 7.73 3.13
N GLY A 117 -19.35 6.48 3.05
CA GLY A 117 -19.60 5.58 1.93
C GLY A 117 -18.67 5.73 0.73
N VAL A 118 -17.64 6.57 0.81
CA VAL A 118 -16.60 6.68 -0.24
C VAL A 118 -15.76 5.41 -0.30
N LEU A 119 -15.43 4.84 0.85
CA LEU A 119 -14.75 3.56 0.96
C LEU A 119 -15.75 2.49 1.39
N LYS A 120 -16.21 1.68 0.45
CA LYS A 120 -17.19 0.62 0.73
C LYS A 120 -16.83 -0.68 0.04
N GLY A 121 -17.11 -1.78 0.72
CA GLY A 121 -16.87 -3.11 0.17
C GLY A 121 -17.13 -4.20 1.20
N ILE A 122 -16.83 -5.43 0.83
CA ILE A 122 -16.96 -6.58 1.71
C ILE A 122 -15.56 -7.03 2.11
N TYR A 123 -15.29 -7.00 3.40
CA TYR A 123 -14.12 -7.67 3.95
C TYR A 123 -14.42 -9.15 4.11
N LEU A 124 -13.58 -9.98 3.51
CA LEU A 124 -13.64 -11.43 3.67
C LEU A 124 -12.43 -11.87 4.49
N PRO A 125 -12.62 -12.54 5.63
CA PRO A 125 -11.50 -13.01 6.42
C PRO A 125 -10.69 -14.07 5.65
N PRO A 126 -9.37 -14.16 5.86
CA PRO A 126 -8.56 -15.20 5.26
C PRO A 126 -9.04 -16.58 5.72
N LYS A 127 -8.88 -17.60 4.87
CA LYS A 127 -9.11 -18.98 5.31
C LYS A 127 -8.16 -19.30 6.47
N THR A 128 -8.71 -19.63 7.60
CA THR A 128 -7.97 -20.28 8.69
C THR A 128 -7.47 -21.63 8.21
N PRO A 129 -6.23 -22.00 8.52
CA PRO A 129 -5.69 -23.30 8.15
C PRO A 129 -6.49 -24.46 8.76
#